data_8e985d68178251bb0e0a55f7691c72ad
#
_entry.id   8e985d68178251bb0e0a55f7691c72ad
#
_cell.length_a   1.000
_cell.length_b   1.000
_cell.length_c   1.000
_cell.angle_alpha   90.00
_cell.angle_beta   90.00
_cell.angle_gamma   90.00
#
_symmetry.space_group_name_H-M   'P 1'
#
loop_
_entity.id
_entity.type
_entity.pdbx_description
1 polymer ?
#
loop_
_entity_poly.entity_id
_entity_poly.type
_entity_poly.pdbx_seq_one_letter_code
_entity_poly.pdbx_strand_id
1 'polypeptide(L)'
;MLLGLGSLLVGGLPPSCPPTCQCYDTSKVFCSNERMQEIPEGLPGSATQLFFVETALSSIHSRALGSSTTLTKLVFINNNIQELEAGAFQGLPSLTELEVSGNPLPAVSLGALAGLTSLSKLSLSANAIRTLQPGLFTASCHLQDLRLSGNRIEALPPGIFRPLRQLQALDLSQNALAELPDGLLAPLVALRVLKLSDNLLARLPPGAFRTLGQLTELHLDGNQLKELPAGIFAGLGGLRRLQLQHNTLGSLAPDIFAGLLNLTVLSLEGNHLATLPATLFTGTPVLLHLSLALNRLETVPQELFANLSVLETLALSHNAIDHLPTGVFQGLARLIELRLSHNHLSSLPAGLLAELPLLTALVLDHNRLARLPPGLFDANNELVRVELSDNPWVCDCHLSYLLRWLQSFAEPLIHGQAFCTSPAAFQGQSLLEVPRRQLECPGAHGVPPEEGWDRDAPGQCTYTNPEGTVSMACNATACQQLSLRLPQEQGLAPAYQGAWVLRSRCGTLQVSVLVTAQSGNEATSPGLPAVP
;
A
#
# COMPACT_ATOMS: atom_id res chain seq x y z
N MET A 1 41.28 78.98 -22.61
CA MET A 1 42.26 77.86 -22.73
C MET A 1 42.02 76.88 -21.63
N LEU A 2 41.49 75.76 -21.95
CA LEU A 2 41.74 74.43 -21.39
C LEU A 2 40.60 73.49 -21.77
N LEU A 3 40.90 72.62 -22.70
CA LEU A 3 40.10 71.53 -23.18
C LEU A 3 40.08 70.45 -22.11
N GLY A 4 38.88 69.99 -21.70
CA GLY A 4 38.67 68.83 -20.89
C GLY A 4 38.05 67.73 -21.75
N LEU A 5 38.86 66.73 -22.07
CA LEU A 5 38.43 65.45 -22.73
C LEU A 5 37.51 64.67 -21.79
N GLY A 6 36.25 64.61 -22.14
CA GLY A 6 35.30 63.66 -21.55
C GLY A 6 35.44 62.35 -22.22
N SER A 7 35.92 61.35 -21.48
CA SER A 7 35.83 59.90 -21.85
C SER A 7 34.38 59.47 -21.92
N LEU A 8 33.88 59.25 -23.12
CA LEU A 8 32.65 58.51 -23.37
C LEU A 8 32.86 57.03 -22.92
N LEU A 9 32.40 56.72 -21.74
CA LEU A 9 32.09 55.32 -21.36
C LEU A 9 30.97 54.85 -22.28
N VAL A 10 31.34 54.08 -23.26
CA VAL A 10 30.38 53.25 -24.00
C VAL A 10 29.85 52.21 -23.02
N GLY A 11 28.85 52.61 -22.27
CA GLY A 11 28.01 51.66 -21.54
C GLY A 11 27.30 50.79 -22.58
N GLY A 12 27.74 49.56 -22.72
CA GLY A 12 26.98 48.58 -23.50
C GLY A 12 25.54 48.54 -22.96
N LEU A 13 24.57 48.77 -23.83
CA LEU A 13 23.16 48.55 -23.54
C LEU A 13 23.04 47.15 -22.94
N PRO A 14 22.26 46.95 -21.85
CA PRO A 14 21.99 45.62 -21.35
C PRO A 14 21.44 44.77 -22.52
N PRO A 15 21.83 43.49 -22.63
CA PRO A 15 21.36 42.64 -23.71
C PRO A 15 19.83 42.68 -23.73
N SER A 16 19.28 43.21 -24.84
CA SER A 16 17.84 43.39 -24.99
C SER A 16 17.17 41.99 -24.98
N CYS A 17 16.28 41.76 -24.01
CA CYS A 17 15.46 40.57 -24.00
C CYS A 17 14.54 40.55 -25.23
N PRO A 18 14.41 39.44 -25.96
CA PRO A 18 13.43 39.36 -27.06
C PRO A 18 12.03 39.75 -26.58
N PRO A 19 11.24 40.49 -27.35
CA PRO A 19 9.93 41.00 -26.92
C PRO A 19 8.90 39.91 -26.63
N THR A 20 9.14 38.71 -27.13
CA THR A 20 8.31 37.52 -26.90
C THR A 20 8.74 36.69 -25.67
N CYS A 21 9.77 37.14 -24.95
CA CYS A 21 10.33 36.45 -23.80
C CYS A 21 10.44 37.39 -22.59
N GLN A 22 10.59 36.80 -21.42
CA GLN A 22 10.88 37.48 -20.16
C GLN A 22 12.25 37.06 -19.65
N CYS A 23 13.13 37.98 -19.41
CA CYS A 23 14.46 37.78 -18.84
C CYS A 23 14.42 38.20 -17.38
N TYR A 24 14.35 37.26 -16.45
CA TYR A 24 14.29 37.56 -15.01
C TYR A 24 15.62 38.06 -14.45
N ASP A 25 16.70 37.59 -15.04
CA ASP A 25 18.07 38.09 -14.92
C ASP A 25 18.81 37.73 -16.22
N THR A 26 20.08 38.03 -16.34
CA THR A 26 20.85 37.70 -17.56
C THR A 26 21.04 36.18 -17.74
N SER A 27 20.63 35.37 -16.76
CA SER A 27 20.87 33.90 -16.73
C SER A 27 19.65 33.08 -17.08
N LYS A 28 18.42 33.59 -16.86
CA LYS A 28 17.17 32.83 -17.06
C LYS A 28 16.23 33.54 -18.00
N VAL A 29 15.84 32.88 -19.06
CA VAL A 29 14.94 33.42 -20.09
C VAL A 29 13.74 32.52 -20.22
N PHE A 30 12.54 33.07 -20.14
CA PHE A 30 11.27 32.40 -20.25
C PHE A 30 10.48 32.98 -21.43
N CYS A 31 10.16 32.12 -22.40
CA CYS A 31 9.44 32.47 -23.61
C CYS A 31 8.10 31.73 -23.64
N SER A 32 6.99 32.46 -23.53
CA SER A 32 5.63 31.87 -23.55
C SER A 32 4.70 32.73 -24.41
N ASN A 33 4.79 32.58 -25.71
CA ASN A 33 3.95 33.29 -26.66
C ASN A 33 3.30 32.26 -27.62
N GLU A 34 1.99 32.14 -27.57
CA GLU A 34 1.20 31.20 -28.39
C GLU A 34 1.36 31.40 -29.91
N ARG A 35 1.91 32.55 -30.35
CA ARG A 35 2.18 32.84 -31.77
C ARG A 35 3.65 32.65 -32.15
N MET A 36 4.50 32.27 -31.22
CA MET A 36 5.92 32.05 -31.47
C MET A 36 6.11 30.76 -32.28
N GLN A 37 6.43 30.89 -33.55
CA GLN A 37 6.67 29.77 -34.48
C GLN A 37 8.14 29.39 -34.62
N GLU A 38 9.04 30.33 -34.28
CA GLU A 38 10.48 30.14 -34.36
C GLU A 38 11.16 30.62 -33.07
N ILE A 39 12.34 30.09 -32.77
CA ILE A 39 13.16 30.52 -31.66
C ILE A 39 13.62 31.96 -31.94
N PRO A 40 13.35 32.92 -31.02
CA PRO A 40 13.66 34.33 -31.29
C PRO A 40 15.17 34.60 -31.35
N GLU A 41 15.58 35.46 -32.28
CA GLU A 41 16.93 35.98 -32.30
C GLU A 41 17.20 36.92 -31.10
N GLY A 42 18.48 37.07 -30.74
CA GLY A 42 18.87 37.99 -29.67
C GLY A 42 18.69 37.47 -28.25
N LEU A 43 18.60 36.13 -28.07
CA LEU A 43 18.68 35.53 -26.75
C LEU A 43 20.00 35.92 -26.07
N PRO A 44 19.99 36.25 -24.74
CA PRO A 44 21.21 36.64 -24.04
C PRO A 44 22.27 35.53 -24.09
N GLY A 45 23.47 35.84 -24.58
CA GLY A 45 24.58 34.89 -24.67
C GLY A 45 25.10 34.41 -23.31
N SER A 46 24.71 35.06 -22.22
CA SER A 46 24.99 34.70 -20.83
C SER A 46 23.92 33.79 -20.23
N ALA A 47 22.85 33.46 -20.97
CA ALA A 47 21.79 32.65 -20.47
C ALA A 47 22.30 31.24 -20.09
N THR A 48 21.95 30.81 -18.89
CA THR A 48 22.24 29.46 -18.37
C THR A 48 21.01 28.57 -18.46
N GLN A 49 19.81 29.14 -18.51
CA GLN A 49 18.54 28.41 -18.57
C GLN A 49 17.58 29.09 -19.56
N LEU A 50 17.04 28.30 -20.49
CA LEU A 50 16.04 28.72 -21.47
C LEU A 50 14.78 27.87 -21.33
N PHE A 51 13.63 28.54 -21.32
CA PHE A 51 12.31 27.88 -21.22
C PHE A 51 11.41 28.38 -22.35
N PHE A 52 10.87 27.46 -23.13
CA PHE A 52 9.86 27.68 -24.15
C PHE A 52 8.61 26.90 -23.74
N VAL A 53 7.58 27.60 -23.29
CA VAL A 53 6.39 26.99 -22.71
C VAL A 53 5.15 27.52 -23.41
N GLU A 54 4.29 26.62 -23.88
CA GLU A 54 3.02 26.95 -24.54
C GLU A 54 3.21 27.91 -25.74
N THR A 55 4.16 27.55 -26.63
CA THR A 55 4.42 28.29 -27.87
C THR A 55 3.91 27.52 -29.09
N ALA A 56 3.91 28.16 -30.26
CA ALA A 56 3.58 27.54 -31.54
C ALA A 56 4.80 26.94 -32.27
N LEU A 57 5.92 26.71 -31.57
CA LEU A 57 7.10 26.07 -32.15
C LEU A 57 6.75 24.69 -32.70
N SER A 58 6.97 24.49 -34.01
CA SER A 58 6.63 23.21 -34.69
C SER A 58 7.86 22.36 -34.99
N SER A 59 9.04 22.95 -35.04
CA SER A 59 10.30 22.24 -35.28
C SER A 59 11.46 22.97 -34.59
N ILE A 60 12.53 22.23 -34.29
CA ILE A 60 13.80 22.77 -33.85
C ILE A 60 14.84 22.45 -34.93
N HIS A 61 15.23 23.48 -35.69
CA HIS A 61 16.18 23.35 -36.80
C HIS A 61 17.61 23.21 -36.29
N SER A 62 18.48 22.70 -37.12
CA SER A 62 19.92 22.60 -36.84
C SER A 62 20.48 23.99 -36.47
N ARG A 63 21.17 24.06 -35.32
CA ARG A 63 21.77 25.28 -34.77
C ARG A 63 20.80 26.42 -34.49
N ALA A 64 19.51 26.20 -34.37
CA ALA A 64 18.52 27.25 -34.07
C ALA A 64 18.83 28.05 -32.77
N LEU A 65 19.54 27.43 -31.83
CA LEU A 65 19.97 28.04 -30.56
C LEU A 65 21.38 28.67 -30.62
N GLY A 66 22.03 28.63 -31.79
CA GLY A 66 23.41 29.08 -31.96
C GLY A 66 24.41 28.22 -31.18
N SER A 67 25.50 28.85 -30.70
CA SER A 67 26.49 28.21 -29.85
C SER A 67 26.53 28.90 -28.49
N SER A 68 26.37 28.12 -27.43
CA SER A 68 26.46 28.61 -26.05
C SER A 68 27.27 27.67 -25.18
N THR A 69 28.28 28.19 -24.53
CA THR A 69 29.08 27.48 -23.52
C THR A 69 28.55 27.66 -22.09
N THR A 70 27.55 28.53 -21.91
CA THR A 70 26.96 28.85 -20.59
C THR A 70 25.64 28.14 -20.36
N LEU A 71 24.93 27.72 -21.42
CA LEU A 71 23.62 27.13 -21.32
C LEU A 71 23.73 25.73 -20.71
N THR A 72 23.10 25.55 -19.56
CA THR A 72 23.07 24.29 -18.79
C THR A 72 21.71 23.62 -18.79
N LYS A 73 20.62 24.38 -18.94
CA LYS A 73 19.25 23.87 -18.94
C LYS A 73 18.42 24.45 -20.09
N LEU A 74 17.74 23.55 -20.81
CA LEU A 74 16.88 23.88 -21.94
C LEU A 74 15.57 23.11 -21.85
N VAL A 75 14.45 23.82 -21.92
CA VAL A 75 13.12 23.26 -21.67
C VAL A 75 12.14 23.72 -22.74
N PHE A 76 11.46 22.76 -23.37
CA PHE A 76 10.35 22.93 -24.30
C PHE A 76 9.14 22.17 -23.78
N ILE A 77 8.18 22.84 -23.18
CA ILE A 77 6.99 22.22 -22.59
C ILE A 77 5.71 22.72 -23.29
N ASN A 78 4.85 21.78 -23.67
CA ASN A 78 3.53 22.05 -24.26
C ASN A 78 3.60 22.96 -25.49
N ASN A 79 4.56 22.70 -26.38
CA ASN A 79 4.63 23.37 -27.66
C ASN A 79 4.02 22.45 -28.76
N ASN A 80 4.18 22.81 -30.01
CA ASN A 80 3.68 22.03 -31.15
C ASN A 80 4.82 21.31 -31.91
N ILE A 81 5.91 20.95 -31.20
CA ILE A 81 7.12 20.39 -31.83
C ILE A 81 6.83 19.00 -32.39
N GLN A 82 6.97 18.86 -33.70
CA GLN A 82 6.80 17.63 -34.45
C GLN A 82 8.12 17.06 -34.94
N GLU A 83 9.17 17.89 -34.98
CA GLU A 83 10.49 17.49 -35.50
C GLU A 83 11.63 18.12 -34.70
N LEU A 84 12.63 17.28 -34.40
CA LEU A 84 13.95 17.69 -33.94
C LEU A 84 14.95 17.31 -35.05
N GLU A 85 15.49 18.31 -35.76
CA GLU A 85 16.46 18.03 -36.81
C GLU A 85 17.79 17.48 -36.28
N ALA A 86 18.51 16.81 -37.13
CA ALA A 86 19.88 16.42 -36.84
C ALA A 86 20.72 17.68 -36.53
N GLY A 87 21.40 17.70 -35.38
CA GLY A 87 22.16 18.88 -34.94
C GLY A 87 21.32 20.01 -34.33
N ALA A 88 20.04 19.79 -34.02
CA ALA A 88 19.17 20.79 -33.36
C ALA A 88 19.81 21.42 -32.11
N PHE A 89 20.54 20.64 -31.34
CA PHE A 89 21.22 21.08 -30.12
C PHE A 89 22.76 21.15 -30.27
N GLN A 90 23.25 21.17 -31.50
CA GLN A 90 24.69 21.28 -31.76
C GLN A 90 25.21 22.63 -31.28
N GLY A 91 26.39 22.66 -30.63
CA GLY A 91 26.98 23.89 -30.09
C GLY A 91 26.62 24.18 -28.64
N LEU A 92 26.03 23.23 -27.91
CA LEU A 92 25.65 23.34 -26.51
C LEU A 92 26.44 22.35 -25.61
N PRO A 93 27.78 22.45 -25.53
CA PRO A 93 28.61 21.43 -24.85
C PRO A 93 28.40 21.39 -23.33
N SER A 94 27.89 22.47 -22.73
CA SER A 94 27.65 22.58 -21.27
C SER A 94 26.23 22.17 -20.88
N LEU A 95 25.38 21.77 -21.81
CA LEU A 95 23.99 21.41 -21.52
C LEU A 95 23.93 20.13 -20.69
N THR A 96 23.40 20.27 -19.47
CA THR A 96 23.24 19.18 -18.51
C THR A 96 21.80 18.69 -18.40
N GLU A 97 20.82 19.56 -18.69
CA GLU A 97 19.40 19.22 -18.64
C GLU A 97 18.69 19.62 -19.93
N LEU A 98 18.06 18.66 -20.60
CA LEU A 98 17.20 18.86 -21.75
C LEU A 98 15.83 18.26 -21.50
N GLU A 99 14.80 19.07 -21.67
CA GLU A 99 13.42 18.62 -21.61
C GLU A 99 12.65 19.05 -22.84
N VAL A 100 12.05 18.08 -23.53
CA VAL A 100 11.12 18.29 -24.65
C VAL A 100 9.87 17.46 -24.34
N SER A 101 8.93 18.05 -23.60
CA SER A 101 7.78 17.34 -23.03
C SER A 101 6.46 17.99 -23.46
N GLY A 102 5.40 17.17 -23.59
CA GLY A 102 4.08 17.69 -23.96
C GLY A 102 3.98 18.17 -25.40
N ASN A 103 4.75 17.56 -26.32
CA ASN A 103 4.76 17.91 -27.74
C ASN A 103 4.26 16.75 -28.61
N PRO A 104 3.72 16.97 -29.79
CA PRO A 104 3.31 15.90 -30.72
C PRO A 104 4.48 15.26 -31.47
N LEU A 105 5.66 15.14 -30.84
CA LEU A 105 6.88 14.61 -31.43
C LEU A 105 6.79 13.09 -31.69
N PRO A 106 6.77 12.61 -32.94
CA PRO A 106 6.57 11.19 -33.26
C PRO A 106 7.84 10.34 -33.15
N ALA A 107 9.01 10.98 -33.28
CA ALA A 107 10.32 10.33 -33.24
C ALA A 107 11.43 11.34 -32.92
N VAL A 108 12.59 10.84 -32.48
CA VAL A 108 13.80 11.64 -32.26
C VAL A 108 14.83 11.21 -33.31
N SER A 109 15.32 12.19 -34.10
CA SER A 109 16.35 11.93 -35.13
C SER A 109 17.66 11.48 -34.47
N LEU A 110 18.35 10.53 -35.08
CA LEU A 110 19.60 9.95 -34.55
C LEU A 110 20.67 11.03 -34.24
N GLY A 111 20.74 12.09 -35.07
CA GLY A 111 21.68 13.18 -34.88
C GLY A 111 21.19 14.31 -33.95
N ALA A 112 19.95 14.29 -33.49
CA ALA A 112 19.39 15.39 -32.67
C ALA A 112 20.12 15.59 -31.34
N LEU A 113 20.51 14.49 -30.69
CA LEU A 113 21.22 14.48 -29.40
C LEU A 113 22.76 14.46 -29.57
N ALA A 114 23.26 14.47 -30.81
CA ALA A 114 24.70 14.44 -31.09
C ALA A 114 25.36 15.72 -30.55
N GLY A 115 26.49 15.56 -29.85
CA GLY A 115 27.23 16.69 -29.26
C GLY A 115 26.81 17.07 -27.83
N LEU A 116 25.75 16.50 -27.29
CA LEU A 116 25.32 16.73 -25.89
C LEU A 116 26.11 15.82 -24.92
N THR A 117 27.41 16.00 -24.87
CA THR A 117 28.32 15.14 -24.10
C THR A 117 28.23 15.31 -22.58
N SER A 118 27.74 16.46 -22.11
CA SER A 118 27.56 16.77 -20.68
C SER A 118 26.16 16.46 -20.17
N LEU A 119 25.27 15.93 -21.00
CA LEU A 119 23.87 15.71 -20.64
C LEU A 119 23.74 14.69 -19.53
N SER A 120 23.15 15.12 -18.40
CA SER A 120 22.88 14.28 -17.22
C SER A 120 21.40 13.96 -17.06
N LYS A 121 20.51 14.85 -17.56
CA LYS A 121 19.06 14.64 -17.50
C LYS A 121 18.43 14.89 -18.87
N LEU A 122 17.63 13.93 -19.32
CA LEU A 122 16.86 14.00 -20.56
C LEU A 122 15.41 13.62 -20.28
N SER A 123 14.50 14.53 -20.55
CA SER A 123 13.06 14.25 -20.55
C SER A 123 12.49 14.40 -21.94
N LEU A 124 11.87 13.34 -22.44
CA LEU A 124 11.10 13.29 -23.69
C LEU A 124 9.67 12.81 -23.39
N SER A 125 9.18 13.07 -22.17
CA SER A 125 7.88 12.60 -21.68
C SER A 125 6.71 13.29 -22.38
N ALA A 126 5.55 12.63 -22.36
CA ALA A 126 4.30 13.17 -22.89
C ALA A 126 4.41 13.66 -24.36
N ASN A 127 5.06 12.87 -25.20
CA ASN A 127 5.14 13.07 -26.64
C ASN A 127 4.35 11.98 -27.40
N ALA A 128 4.55 11.87 -28.70
CA ALA A 128 3.93 10.86 -29.55
C ALA A 128 4.94 9.82 -30.06
N ILE A 129 6.07 9.63 -29.38
CA ILE A 129 7.18 8.77 -29.82
C ILE A 129 6.73 7.31 -29.85
N ARG A 130 6.88 6.67 -31.02
CA ARG A 130 6.54 5.25 -31.21
C ARG A 130 7.74 4.33 -31.22
N THR A 131 8.86 4.83 -31.72
CA THR A 131 10.08 4.05 -31.89
C THR A 131 11.30 4.85 -31.50
N LEU A 132 12.31 4.19 -30.95
CA LEU A 132 13.63 4.75 -30.68
C LEU A 132 14.63 4.09 -31.65
N GLN A 133 15.48 4.89 -32.27
CA GLN A 133 16.47 4.35 -33.19
C GLN A 133 17.67 3.75 -32.43
N PRO A 134 18.21 2.60 -32.86
CA PRO A 134 19.47 2.07 -32.33
C PRO A 134 20.56 3.12 -32.35
N GLY A 135 21.30 3.29 -31.24
CA GLY A 135 22.39 4.28 -31.15
C GLY A 135 21.97 5.69 -30.77
N LEU A 136 20.69 5.97 -30.51
CA LEU A 136 20.20 7.30 -30.14
C LEU A 136 20.97 7.91 -28.95
N PHE A 137 21.36 7.13 -27.97
CA PHE A 137 22.04 7.59 -26.76
C PHE A 137 23.57 7.40 -26.77
N THR A 138 24.18 7.13 -27.94
CA THR A 138 25.62 6.83 -28.02
C THR A 138 26.51 7.96 -27.47
N ALA A 139 26.12 9.22 -27.65
CA ALA A 139 26.85 10.39 -27.15
C ALA A 139 26.54 10.72 -25.69
N SER A 140 25.52 10.11 -25.08
CA SER A 140 24.96 10.51 -23.78
C SER A 140 25.43 9.61 -22.63
N CYS A 141 26.74 9.25 -22.59
CA CYS A 141 27.30 8.32 -21.60
C CYS A 141 27.27 8.82 -20.14
N HIS A 142 27.05 10.12 -19.91
CA HIS A 142 26.93 10.74 -18.59
C HIS A 142 25.49 10.88 -18.11
N LEU A 143 24.52 10.37 -18.87
CA LEU A 143 23.11 10.46 -18.53
C LEU A 143 22.80 9.69 -17.23
N GLN A 144 22.13 10.38 -16.31
CA GLN A 144 21.73 9.88 -14.99
C GLN A 144 20.20 9.75 -14.84
N ASP A 145 19.44 10.59 -15.53
CA ASP A 145 17.96 10.57 -15.49
C ASP A 145 17.43 10.59 -16.93
N LEU A 146 16.71 9.53 -17.32
CA LEU A 146 16.06 9.42 -18.62
C LEU A 146 14.56 9.18 -18.45
N ARG A 147 13.76 10.13 -18.95
CA ARG A 147 12.30 10.06 -18.89
C ARG A 147 11.72 9.98 -20.30
N LEU A 148 10.99 8.91 -20.54
CA LEU A 148 10.30 8.59 -21.79
C LEU A 148 8.82 8.27 -21.55
N SER A 149 8.31 8.62 -20.36
CA SER A 149 6.92 8.31 -19.96
C SER A 149 5.88 9.06 -20.78
N GLY A 150 4.68 8.48 -20.88
CA GLY A 150 3.57 9.12 -21.59
C GLY A 150 3.80 9.24 -23.11
N ASN A 151 4.44 8.24 -23.71
CA ASN A 151 4.65 8.13 -25.15
C ASN A 151 3.83 6.97 -25.74
N ARG A 152 4.17 6.54 -26.94
CA ARG A 152 3.53 5.42 -27.65
C ARG A 152 4.56 4.36 -28.04
N ILE A 153 5.61 4.17 -27.23
CA ILE A 153 6.71 3.26 -27.55
C ILE A 153 6.21 1.82 -27.45
N GLU A 154 6.26 1.09 -28.57
CA GLU A 154 5.79 -0.29 -28.67
C GLU A 154 6.91 -1.30 -28.41
N ALA A 155 8.15 -0.95 -28.77
CA ALA A 155 9.31 -1.81 -28.61
C ALA A 155 10.59 -0.99 -28.40
N LEU A 156 11.56 -1.57 -27.71
CA LEU A 156 12.88 -0.99 -27.47
C LEU A 156 13.93 -1.80 -28.26
N PRO A 157 14.80 -1.15 -29.05
CA PRO A 157 15.87 -1.85 -29.76
C PRO A 157 16.84 -2.54 -28.78
N PRO A 158 17.25 -3.77 -29.04
CA PRO A 158 18.27 -4.43 -28.24
C PRO A 158 19.53 -3.58 -28.10
N GLY A 159 20.02 -3.42 -26.87
CA GLY A 159 21.23 -2.66 -26.57
C GLY A 159 21.11 -1.14 -26.64
N ILE A 160 19.91 -0.56 -26.77
CA ILE A 160 19.67 0.89 -26.79
C ILE A 160 20.29 1.59 -25.57
N PHE A 161 20.31 0.93 -24.40
CA PHE A 161 20.84 1.47 -23.15
C PHE A 161 22.32 1.11 -22.88
N ARG A 162 23.04 0.47 -23.81
CA ARG A 162 24.46 0.09 -23.62
C ARG A 162 25.36 1.24 -23.17
N PRO A 163 25.21 2.48 -23.69
CA PRO A 163 26.05 3.62 -23.28
C PRO A 163 25.75 4.13 -21.86
N LEU A 164 24.57 3.84 -21.32
CA LEU A 164 23.99 4.53 -20.15
C LEU A 164 24.39 3.88 -18.82
N ARG A 165 25.68 3.60 -18.62
CA ARG A 165 26.17 2.90 -17.41
C ARG A 165 26.05 3.71 -16.12
N GLN A 166 25.88 5.05 -16.22
CA GLN A 166 25.71 5.95 -15.07
C GLN A 166 24.25 6.27 -14.79
N LEU A 167 23.30 5.68 -15.54
CA LEU A 167 21.88 5.96 -15.40
C LEU A 167 21.38 5.51 -14.01
N GLN A 168 20.76 6.44 -13.30
CA GLN A 168 20.20 6.22 -11.96
C GLN A 168 18.67 6.14 -11.96
N ALA A 169 18.02 6.83 -12.89
CA ALA A 169 16.56 6.80 -13.05
C ALA A 169 16.19 6.57 -14.51
N LEU A 170 15.30 5.59 -14.73
CA LEU A 170 14.70 5.31 -16.03
C LEU A 170 13.18 5.24 -15.88
N ASP A 171 12.49 6.14 -16.59
CA ASP A 171 11.03 6.16 -16.61
C ASP A 171 10.51 5.85 -18.02
N LEU A 172 9.92 4.67 -18.17
CA LEU A 172 9.28 4.17 -19.39
C LEU A 172 7.76 3.98 -19.18
N SER A 173 7.20 4.53 -18.10
CA SER A 173 5.78 4.36 -17.78
C SER A 173 4.86 4.97 -18.82
N GLN A 174 3.62 4.49 -18.87
CA GLN A 174 2.59 4.99 -19.79
C GLN A 174 3.03 4.94 -21.27
N ASN A 175 3.46 3.76 -21.70
CA ASN A 175 3.83 3.44 -23.08
C ASN A 175 3.05 2.19 -23.56
N ALA A 176 3.41 1.65 -24.70
CA ALA A 176 2.78 0.46 -25.29
C ALA A 176 3.73 -0.74 -25.33
N LEU A 177 4.68 -0.84 -24.40
CA LEU A 177 5.67 -1.91 -24.36
C LEU A 177 5.00 -3.25 -24.05
N ALA A 178 5.06 -4.21 -24.99
CA ALA A 178 4.51 -5.55 -24.83
C ALA A 178 5.53 -6.54 -24.25
N GLU A 179 6.82 -6.30 -24.46
CA GLU A 179 7.91 -7.13 -23.96
C GLU A 179 9.18 -6.32 -23.72
N LEU A 180 10.09 -6.87 -22.92
CA LEU A 180 11.45 -6.37 -22.74
C LEU A 180 12.42 -7.34 -23.42
N PRO A 181 13.28 -6.87 -24.33
CA PRO A 181 14.34 -7.72 -24.89
C PRO A 181 15.28 -8.29 -23.82
N ASP A 182 15.74 -9.51 -24.03
CA ASP A 182 16.72 -10.14 -23.15
C ASP A 182 17.97 -9.27 -23.00
N GLY A 183 18.43 -9.08 -21.76
CA GLY A 183 19.63 -8.30 -21.46
C GLY A 183 19.50 -6.79 -21.71
N LEU A 184 18.33 -6.27 -22.05
CA LEU A 184 18.12 -4.83 -22.30
C LEU A 184 18.61 -3.95 -21.16
N LEU A 185 18.28 -4.33 -19.93
CA LEU A 185 18.59 -3.56 -18.72
C LEU A 185 19.97 -3.90 -18.13
N ALA A 186 20.66 -4.92 -18.63
CA ALA A 186 21.92 -5.40 -18.08
C ALA A 186 23.04 -4.34 -17.97
N PRO A 187 23.16 -3.33 -18.86
CA PRO A 187 24.16 -2.26 -18.74
C PRO A 187 23.90 -1.27 -17.61
N LEU A 188 22.67 -1.20 -17.07
CA LEU A 188 22.20 -0.15 -16.17
C LEU A 188 22.58 -0.43 -14.70
N VAL A 189 23.85 -0.72 -14.43
CA VAL A 189 24.36 -1.17 -13.13
C VAL A 189 24.24 -0.13 -12.01
N ALA A 190 24.09 1.16 -12.35
CA ALA A 190 23.92 2.26 -11.40
C ALA A 190 22.44 2.61 -11.14
N LEU A 191 21.51 1.86 -11.77
CA LEU A 191 20.09 2.20 -11.72
C LEU A 191 19.51 2.05 -10.32
N ARG A 192 18.83 3.09 -9.86
CA ARG A 192 18.15 3.17 -8.55
C ARG A 192 16.64 3.14 -8.66
N VAL A 193 16.10 3.76 -9.72
CA VAL A 193 14.65 3.85 -9.95
C VAL A 193 14.35 3.37 -11.37
N LEU A 194 13.50 2.35 -11.47
CA LEU A 194 12.97 1.84 -12.74
C LEU A 194 11.45 1.89 -12.72
N LYS A 195 10.89 2.65 -13.66
CA LYS A 195 9.43 2.73 -13.84
C LYS A 195 9.03 2.15 -15.19
N LEU A 196 8.19 1.12 -15.13
CA LEU A 196 7.59 0.40 -16.26
C LEU A 196 6.06 0.34 -16.11
N SER A 197 5.49 1.20 -15.23
CA SER A 197 4.04 1.24 -14.96
C SER A 197 3.23 1.54 -16.21
N ASP A 198 1.99 1.04 -16.26
CA ASP A 198 1.03 1.35 -17.33
C ASP A 198 1.58 1.05 -18.74
N ASN A 199 2.05 -0.19 -18.93
CA ASN A 199 2.47 -0.74 -20.21
C ASN A 199 1.64 -1.99 -20.54
N LEU A 200 2.03 -2.74 -21.56
CA LEU A 200 1.35 -3.96 -22.02
C LEU A 200 2.15 -5.22 -21.72
N LEU A 201 3.07 -5.18 -20.73
CA LEU A 201 3.96 -6.29 -20.42
C LEU A 201 3.17 -7.50 -19.92
N ALA A 202 3.17 -8.58 -20.71
CA ALA A 202 2.50 -9.84 -20.34
C ALA A 202 3.44 -10.82 -19.62
N ARG A 203 4.74 -10.65 -19.77
CA ARG A 203 5.79 -11.47 -19.15
C ARG A 203 7.08 -10.67 -19.01
N LEU A 204 7.93 -11.11 -18.09
CA LEU A 204 9.29 -10.59 -17.91
C LEU A 204 10.30 -11.65 -18.32
N PRO A 205 11.41 -11.27 -19.00
CA PRO A 205 12.47 -12.23 -19.29
C PRO A 205 13.15 -12.69 -17.98
N PRO A 206 13.51 -13.98 -17.87
CA PRO A 206 14.22 -14.48 -16.70
C PRO A 206 15.51 -13.69 -16.47
N GLY A 207 15.73 -13.23 -15.22
CA GLY A 207 16.91 -12.46 -14.87
C GLY A 207 16.96 -11.03 -15.41
N ALA A 208 15.83 -10.47 -15.85
CA ALA A 208 15.74 -9.09 -16.37
C ALA A 208 16.40 -8.04 -15.47
N PHE A 209 16.35 -8.24 -14.15
CA PHE A 209 16.85 -7.27 -13.15
C PHE A 209 18.14 -7.73 -12.46
N ARG A 210 18.74 -8.85 -12.88
CA ARG A 210 19.88 -9.49 -12.19
C ARG A 210 21.07 -8.56 -11.91
N THR A 211 21.35 -7.61 -12.80
CA THR A 211 22.50 -6.70 -12.71
C THR A 211 22.19 -5.41 -11.94
N LEU A 212 20.93 -5.19 -11.58
CA LEU A 212 20.45 -3.94 -11.00
C LEU A 212 20.60 -3.92 -9.47
N GLY A 213 21.80 -4.25 -8.94
CA GLY A 213 22.05 -4.37 -7.51
C GLY A 213 21.89 -3.06 -6.71
N GLN A 214 21.84 -1.90 -7.36
CA GLN A 214 21.62 -0.60 -6.74
C GLN A 214 20.14 -0.17 -6.75
N LEU A 215 19.23 -1.02 -7.30
CA LEU A 215 17.83 -0.66 -7.45
C LEU A 215 17.14 -0.50 -6.08
N THR A 216 16.50 0.64 -5.89
CA THR A 216 15.72 0.97 -4.69
C THR A 216 14.23 1.01 -4.94
N GLU A 217 13.81 1.32 -6.17
CA GLU A 217 12.40 1.36 -6.55
C GLU A 217 12.18 0.67 -7.89
N LEU A 218 11.19 -0.23 -7.93
CA LEU A 218 10.75 -0.94 -9.12
C LEU A 218 9.23 -0.84 -9.25
N HIS A 219 8.77 -0.24 -10.34
CA HIS A 219 7.37 -0.06 -10.65
C HIS A 219 7.01 -0.89 -11.89
N LEU A 220 6.16 -1.89 -11.69
CA LEU A 220 5.64 -2.82 -12.71
C LEU A 220 4.10 -2.84 -12.73
N ASP A 221 3.49 -1.91 -12.01
CA ASP A 221 2.03 -1.77 -11.89
C ASP A 221 1.36 -1.42 -13.22
N GLY A 222 0.06 -1.72 -13.32
CA GLY A 222 -0.71 -1.38 -14.53
C GLY A 222 -0.26 -2.14 -15.78
N ASN A 223 0.23 -3.37 -15.64
CA ASN A 223 0.65 -4.22 -16.76
C ASN A 223 -0.27 -5.45 -16.90
N GLN A 224 0.12 -6.44 -17.70
CA GLN A 224 -0.64 -7.66 -17.96
C GLN A 224 0.11 -8.91 -17.50
N LEU A 225 0.97 -8.78 -16.47
CA LEU A 225 1.77 -9.88 -15.96
C LEU A 225 0.88 -10.97 -15.36
N LYS A 226 0.99 -12.20 -15.88
CA LYS A 226 0.23 -13.37 -15.41
C LYS A 226 1.00 -14.16 -14.35
N GLU A 227 2.32 -14.14 -14.45
CA GLU A 227 3.25 -14.84 -13.57
C GLU A 227 4.57 -14.07 -13.46
N LEU A 228 5.33 -14.36 -12.42
CA LEU A 228 6.67 -13.83 -12.22
C LEU A 228 7.68 -14.99 -12.37
N PRO A 229 8.73 -14.85 -13.20
CA PRO A 229 9.77 -15.85 -13.30
C PRO A 229 10.45 -16.13 -11.94
N ALA A 230 10.79 -17.38 -11.68
CA ALA A 230 11.49 -17.75 -10.45
C ALA A 230 12.77 -16.92 -10.27
N GLY A 231 12.99 -16.38 -9.07
CA GLY A 231 14.16 -15.57 -8.75
C GLY A 231 14.28 -14.26 -9.53
N ILE A 232 13.20 -13.73 -10.11
CA ILE A 232 13.24 -12.48 -10.89
C ILE A 232 13.78 -11.30 -10.08
N PHE A 233 13.56 -11.27 -8.77
CA PHE A 233 14.06 -10.23 -7.87
C PHE A 233 15.36 -10.62 -7.14
N ALA A 234 15.98 -11.75 -7.49
CA ALA A 234 17.22 -12.18 -6.88
C ALA A 234 18.33 -11.15 -7.10
N GLY A 235 19.05 -10.79 -6.04
CA GLY A 235 20.11 -9.77 -6.08
C GLY A 235 19.67 -8.34 -5.83
N LEU A 236 18.35 -8.08 -5.71
CA LEU A 236 17.81 -6.74 -5.43
C LEU A 236 17.75 -6.43 -3.92
N GLY A 237 18.80 -6.76 -3.16
CA GLY A 237 18.83 -6.58 -1.71
C GLY A 237 18.66 -5.13 -1.22
N GLY A 238 18.89 -4.13 -2.09
CA GLY A 238 18.66 -2.71 -1.81
C GLY A 238 17.25 -2.22 -2.10
N LEU A 239 16.37 -3.07 -2.65
CA LEU A 239 15.02 -2.67 -3.06
C LEU A 239 14.17 -2.28 -1.84
N ARG A 240 13.57 -1.09 -1.90
CA ARG A 240 12.71 -0.54 -0.85
C ARG A 240 11.25 -0.50 -1.25
N ARG A 241 10.97 -0.27 -2.52
CA ARG A 241 9.60 -0.17 -3.06
C ARG A 241 9.43 -1.08 -4.27
N LEU A 242 8.44 -1.96 -4.20
CA LEU A 242 8.03 -2.84 -5.30
C LEU A 242 6.53 -2.66 -5.55
N GLN A 243 6.19 -2.18 -6.74
CA GLN A 243 4.81 -1.96 -7.17
C GLN A 243 4.44 -3.00 -8.23
N LEU A 244 3.48 -3.87 -7.90
CA LEU A 244 2.96 -4.95 -8.77
C LEU A 244 1.44 -4.88 -8.91
N GLN A 245 0.82 -3.78 -8.41
CA GLN A 245 -0.63 -3.63 -8.45
C GLN A 245 -1.17 -3.55 -9.88
N HIS A 246 -2.45 -3.92 -10.03
CA HIS A 246 -3.17 -3.87 -11.30
C HIS A 246 -2.46 -4.67 -12.42
N ASN A 247 -2.11 -5.91 -12.10
CA ASN A 247 -1.67 -6.93 -13.03
C ASN A 247 -2.68 -8.09 -13.07
N THR A 248 -2.30 -9.23 -13.64
CA THR A 248 -3.16 -10.41 -13.72
C THR A 248 -2.52 -11.63 -13.04
N LEU A 249 -1.69 -11.40 -12.01
CA LEU A 249 -0.97 -12.45 -11.29
C LEU A 249 -1.96 -13.42 -10.62
N GLY A 250 -1.91 -14.70 -10.98
CA GLY A 250 -2.78 -15.74 -10.44
C GLY A 250 -2.17 -16.48 -9.25
N SER A 251 -0.85 -16.54 -9.16
CA SER A 251 -0.12 -17.21 -8.09
C SER A 251 1.27 -16.61 -7.91
N LEU A 252 1.89 -16.86 -6.76
CA LEU A 252 3.26 -16.45 -6.43
C LEU A 252 4.06 -17.63 -5.91
N ALA A 253 5.32 -17.75 -6.33
CA ALA A 253 6.23 -18.74 -5.77
C ALA A 253 6.56 -18.41 -4.30
N PRO A 254 6.73 -19.41 -3.42
CA PRO A 254 6.96 -19.19 -1.98
C PRO A 254 8.19 -18.33 -1.66
N ASP A 255 9.18 -18.34 -2.52
CA ASP A 255 10.48 -17.67 -2.38
C ASP A 255 10.65 -16.44 -3.28
N ILE A 256 9.57 -15.98 -3.94
CA ILE A 256 9.65 -14.91 -4.94
C ILE A 256 10.23 -13.60 -4.37
N PHE A 257 9.97 -13.30 -3.09
CA PHE A 257 10.49 -12.12 -2.39
C PHE A 257 11.69 -12.43 -1.49
N ALA A 258 12.29 -13.65 -1.61
CA ALA A 258 13.47 -14.01 -0.83
C ALA A 258 14.63 -13.06 -1.11
N GLY A 259 15.31 -12.60 -0.05
CA GLY A 259 16.46 -11.68 -0.17
C GLY A 259 16.12 -10.20 -0.32
N LEU A 260 14.86 -9.81 -0.34
CA LEU A 260 14.44 -8.39 -0.35
C LEU A 260 14.47 -7.79 1.07
N LEU A 261 15.63 -7.85 1.72
CA LEU A 261 15.81 -7.55 3.15
C LEU A 261 15.53 -6.08 3.51
N ASN A 262 15.53 -5.17 2.54
CA ASN A 262 15.28 -3.74 2.73
C ASN A 262 13.91 -3.29 2.19
N LEU A 263 13.05 -4.23 1.77
CA LEU A 263 11.74 -3.90 1.20
C LEU A 263 10.82 -3.32 2.27
N THR A 264 10.37 -2.08 2.07
CA THR A 264 9.48 -1.36 3.00
C THR A 264 8.06 -1.22 2.46
N VAL A 265 7.87 -1.21 1.14
CA VAL A 265 6.57 -1.06 0.49
C VAL A 265 6.39 -2.12 -0.58
N LEU A 266 5.34 -2.92 -0.44
CA LEU A 266 4.92 -3.92 -1.43
C LEU A 266 3.44 -3.76 -1.73
N SER A 267 3.10 -3.54 -2.99
CA SER A 267 1.72 -3.57 -3.45
C SER A 267 1.49 -4.70 -4.45
N LEU A 268 0.56 -5.57 -4.10
CA LEU A 268 0.03 -6.67 -4.93
C LEU A 268 -1.47 -6.47 -5.21
N GLU A 269 -1.96 -5.26 -4.98
CA GLU A 269 -3.36 -4.87 -5.14
C GLU A 269 -3.86 -5.09 -6.57
N GLY A 270 -5.14 -5.44 -6.72
CA GLY A 270 -5.74 -5.53 -8.05
C GLY A 270 -5.14 -6.62 -8.93
N ASN A 271 -4.86 -7.79 -8.36
CA ASN A 271 -4.40 -8.98 -9.06
C ASN A 271 -5.46 -10.10 -9.00
N HIS A 272 -5.11 -11.31 -9.39
CA HIS A 272 -6.02 -12.47 -9.40
C HIS A 272 -5.58 -13.55 -8.39
N LEU A 273 -4.89 -13.16 -7.31
CA LEU A 273 -4.38 -14.09 -6.31
C LEU A 273 -5.54 -14.71 -5.51
N ALA A 274 -5.66 -16.03 -5.57
CA ALA A 274 -6.68 -16.79 -4.83
C ALA A 274 -6.11 -17.39 -3.54
N THR A 275 -4.83 -17.73 -3.54
CA THR A 275 -4.11 -18.30 -2.38
C THR A 275 -2.71 -17.70 -2.28
N LEU A 276 -2.14 -17.71 -1.08
CA LEU A 276 -0.78 -17.25 -0.81
C LEU A 276 0.01 -18.34 -0.07
N PRO A 277 1.27 -18.59 -0.43
CA PRO A 277 2.15 -19.47 0.35
C PRO A 277 2.40 -18.90 1.76
N ALA A 278 2.35 -19.73 2.80
CA ALA A 278 2.56 -19.30 4.19
C ALA A 278 3.94 -18.64 4.43
N THR A 279 4.96 -18.99 3.66
CA THR A 279 6.33 -18.48 3.78
C THR A 279 6.63 -17.27 2.89
N LEU A 280 5.63 -16.74 2.18
CA LEU A 280 5.81 -15.71 1.13
C LEU A 280 6.61 -14.48 1.60
N PHE A 281 6.39 -14.01 2.83
CA PHE A 281 7.02 -12.79 3.37
C PHE A 281 8.16 -13.05 4.35
N THR A 282 8.70 -14.28 4.44
CA THR A 282 9.82 -14.58 5.33
C THR A 282 11.09 -13.81 4.98
N GLY A 283 11.24 -13.42 3.71
CA GLY A 283 12.40 -12.67 3.22
C GLY A 283 12.29 -11.15 3.28
N THR A 284 11.20 -10.59 3.88
CA THR A 284 10.92 -9.14 3.89
C THR A 284 10.71 -8.58 5.32
N PRO A 285 11.69 -8.69 6.23
CA PRO A 285 11.50 -8.44 7.66
C PRO A 285 11.23 -6.96 8.03
N VAL A 286 11.53 -6.01 7.13
CA VAL A 286 11.37 -4.57 7.37
C VAL A 286 10.19 -3.96 6.61
N LEU A 287 9.26 -4.80 6.14
CA LEU A 287 8.09 -4.34 5.40
C LEU A 287 7.19 -3.48 6.31
N LEU A 288 6.89 -2.25 5.87
CA LEU A 288 6.04 -1.28 6.57
C LEU A 288 4.61 -1.25 6.00
N HIS A 289 4.49 -1.36 4.68
CA HIS A 289 3.23 -1.23 3.98
C HIS A 289 3.02 -2.40 3.03
N LEU A 290 1.94 -3.16 3.24
CA LEU A 290 1.54 -4.29 2.41
C LEU A 290 0.09 -4.13 1.94
N SER A 291 -0.12 -4.07 0.62
CA SER A 291 -1.46 -4.16 0.03
C SER A 291 -1.64 -5.47 -0.73
N LEU A 292 -2.66 -6.23 -0.32
CA LEU A 292 -3.19 -7.43 -0.95
C LEU A 292 -4.67 -7.22 -1.36
N ALA A 293 -5.12 -5.95 -1.36
CA ALA A 293 -6.50 -5.59 -1.68
C ALA A 293 -6.87 -5.94 -3.13
N LEU A 294 -8.17 -5.98 -3.43
CA LEU A 294 -8.68 -6.21 -4.78
C LEU A 294 -8.10 -7.49 -5.43
N ASN A 295 -8.05 -8.58 -4.65
CA ASN A 295 -7.64 -9.90 -5.10
C ASN A 295 -8.81 -10.91 -4.97
N ARG A 296 -8.53 -12.20 -5.02
CA ARG A 296 -9.53 -13.28 -4.92
C ARG A 296 -9.23 -14.21 -3.74
N LEU A 297 -8.58 -13.68 -2.69
CA LEU A 297 -8.19 -14.50 -1.54
C LEU A 297 -9.43 -14.99 -0.80
N GLU A 298 -9.53 -16.31 -0.65
CA GLU A 298 -10.59 -16.97 0.13
C GLU A 298 -10.14 -17.22 1.57
N THR A 299 -8.85 -17.50 1.76
CA THR A 299 -8.24 -17.79 3.06
C THR A 299 -6.90 -17.09 3.20
N VAL A 300 -6.47 -16.87 4.45
CA VAL A 300 -5.14 -16.33 4.79
C VAL A 300 -4.43 -17.37 5.66
N PRO A 301 -3.25 -17.88 5.25
CA PRO A 301 -2.46 -18.80 6.09
C PRO A 301 -2.09 -18.15 7.43
N GLN A 302 -2.16 -18.91 8.52
CA GLN A 302 -1.94 -18.39 9.87
C GLN A 302 -0.55 -17.75 10.05
N GLU A 303 0.48 -18.35 9.46
CA GLU A 303 1.88 -17.91 9.61
C GLU A 303 2.30 -16.85 8.58
N LEU A 304 1.40 -16.44 7.67
CA LEU A 304 1.74 -15.58 6.53
C LEU A 304 2.45 -14.29 6.92
N PHE A 305 2.03 -13.66 8.02
CA PHE A 305 2.56 -12.36 8.46
C PHE A 305 3.52 -12.46 9.65
N ALA A 306 3.85 -13.65 10.14
CA ALA A 306 4.59 -13.87 11.39
C ALA A 306 5.94 -13.14 11.48
N ASN A 307 6.61 -12.87 10.34
CA ASN A 307 7.91 -12.19 10.31
C ASN A 307 7.84 -10.68 10.07
N LEU A 308 6.64 -10.11 10.00
CA LEU A 308 6.43 -8.70 9.65
C LEU A 308 6.27 -7.80 10.90
N SER A 309 7.18 -7.92 11.86
CA SER A 309 7.09 -7.27 13.19
C SER A 309 7.06 -5.73 13.16
N VAL A 310 7.46 -5.12 12.05
CA VAL A 310 7.47 -3.65 11.87
C VAL A 310 6.36 -3.15 10.94
N LEU A 311 5.46 -4.05 10.48
CA LEU A 311 4.39 -3.68 9.56
C LEU A 311 3.46 -2.65 10.21
N GLU A 312 3.20 -1.55 9.51
CA GLU A 312 2.35 -0.44 9.95
C GLU A 312 0.98 -0.47 9.27
N THR A 313 0.91 -0.85 7.99
CA THR A 313 -0.36 -0.91 7.26
C THR A 313 -0.52 -2.24 6.53
N LEU A 314 -1.68 -2.86 6.71
CA LEU A 314 -2.09 -4.08 6.03
C LEU A 314 -3.46 -3.90 5.38
N ALA A 315 -3.52 -3.99 4.05
CA ALA A 315 -4.76 -3.94 3.29
C ALA A 315 -5.11 -5.31 2.71
N LEU A 316 -6.26 -5.86 3.13
CA LEU A 316 -6.87 -7.11 2.65
C LEU A 316 -8.28 -6.88 2.10
N SER A 317 -8.67 -5.63 1.88
CA SER A 317 -10.01 -5.26 1.41
C SER A 317 -10.31 -5.79 0.00
N HIS A 318 -11.61 -5.96 -0.31
CA HIS A 318 -12.05 -6.42 -1.62
C HIS A 318 -11.44 -7.79 -2.01
N ASN A 319 -11.62 -8.76 -1.11
CA ASN A 319 -11.28 -10.15 -1.32
C ASN A 319 -12.51 -11.04 -1.05
N ALA A 320 -12.34 -12.36 -1.05
CA ALA A 320 -13.40 -13.32 -0.75
C ALA A 320 -13.21 -14.01 0.61
N ILE A 321 -12.46 -13.38 1.54
CA ILE A 321 -12.10 -13.96 2.84
C ILE A 321 -13.36 -14.16 3.68
N ASP A 322 -13.66 -15.41 4.05
CA ASP A 322 -14.82 -15.78 4.85
C ASP A 322 -14.50 -16.00 6.34
N HIS A 323 -13.25 -16.35 6.65
CA HIS A 323 -12.77 -16.52 8.01
C HIS A 323 -11.28 -16.16 8.14
N LEU A 324 -10.86 -15.81 9.35
CA LEU A 324 -9.48 -15.52 9.72
C LEU A 324 -9.03 -16.45 10.85
N PRO A 325 -7.86 -17.09 10.76
CA PRO A 325 -7.28 -17.86 11.87
C PRO A 325 -7.00 -16.95 13.08
N THR A 326 -7.17 -17.45 14.30
CA THR A 326 -7.00 -16.65 15.53
C THR A 326 -5.63 -15.99 15.64
N GLY A 327 -4.56 -16.65 15.22
CA GLY A 327 -3.18 -16.13 15.30
C GLY A 327 -2.66 -15.45 14.03
N VAL A 328 -3.51 -15.16 13.04
CA VAL A 328 -3.06 -14.66 11.72
C VAL A 328 -2.32 -13.31 11.80
N PHE A 329 -2.64 -12.46 12.79
CA PHE A 329 -1.98 -11.17 13.02
C PHE A 329 -0.99 -11.21 14.19
N GLN A 330 -0.66 -12.40 14.67
CA GLN A 330 0.31 -12.55 15.75
C GLN A 330 1.68 -12.00 15.35
N GLY A 331 2.30 -11.21 16.24
CA GLY A 331 3.62 -10.59 15.99
C GLY A 331 3.57 -9.25 15.26
N LEU A 332 2.42 -8.76 14.80
CA LEU A 332 2.29 -7.46 14.14
C LEU A 332 2.20 -6.29 15.16
N ALA A 333 3.12 -6.24 16.10
CA ALA A 333 3.08 -5.31 17.25
C ALA A 333 3.11 -3.82 16.87
N ARG A 334 3.49 -3.47 15.64
CA ARG A 334 3.52 -2.09 15.13
C ARG A 334 2.40 -1.75 14.16
N LEU A 335 1.44 -2.65 13.98
CA LEU A 335 0.34 -2.41 13.05
C LEU A 335 -0.52 -1.24 13.52
N ILE A 336 -0.67 -0.24 12.66
CA ILE A 336 -1.41 1.01 12.87
C ILE A 336 -2.77 0.94 12.16
N GLU A 337 -2.81 0.40 10.95
CA GLU A 337 -4.01 0.33 10.13
C GLU A 337 -4.23 -1.07 9.55
N LEU A 338 -5.43 -1.62 9.79
CA LEU A 338 -5.89 -2.91 9.25
C LEU A 338 -7.17 -2.71 8.45
N ARG A 339 -7.13 -3.01 7.15
CA ARG A 339 -8.28 -2.90 6.24
C ARG A 339 -8.77 -4.27 5.81
N LEU A 340 -10.00 -4.61 6.17
CA LEU A 340 -10.68 -5.88 5.89
C LEU A 340 -12.05 -5.67 5.22
N SER A 341 -12.34 -4.45 4.72
CA SER A 341 -13.63 -4.13 4.09
C SER A 341 -13.89 -4.96 2.83
N HIS A 342 -15.17 -5.09 2.46
CA HIS A 342 -15.58 -5.80 1.24
C HIS A 342 -15.01 -7.24 1.18
N ASN A 343 -15.26 -8.01 2.24
CA ASN A 343 -14.95 -9.43 2.34
C ASN A 343 -16.22 -10.23 2.69
N HIS A 344 -16.08 -11.49 2.98
CA HIS A 344 -17.20 -12.38 3.36
C HIS A 344 -17.15 -12.79 4.82
N LEU A 345 -16.46 -12.04 5.69
CA LEU A 345 -16.27 -12.35 7.10
C LEU A 345 -17.63 -12.43 7.82
N SER A 346 -17.96 -13.58 8.36
CA SER A 346 -19.19 -13.81 9.12
C SER A 346 -18.98 -13.74 10.63
N SER A 347 -17.75 -13.94 11.10
CA SER A 347 -17.34 -13.83 12.50
C SER A 347 -15.86 -13.50 12.60
N LEU A 348 -15.43 -13.01 13.77
CA LEU A 348 -14.03 -12.79 14.10
C LEU A 348 -13.67 -13.59 15.36
N PRO A 349 -12.49 -14.22 15.44
CA PRO A 349 -12.00 -14.88 16.66
C PRO A 349 -11.79 -13.86 17.79
N ALA A 350 -12.11 -14.23 19.03
CA ALA A 350 -12.03 -13.34 20.18
C ALA A 350 -10.63 -12.74 20.42
N GLY A 351 -9.55 -13.49 20.15
CA GLY A 351 -8.18 -13.04 20.34
C GLY A 351 -7.53 -12.42 19.10
N LEU A 352 -8.29 -12.17 18.02
CA LEU A 352 -7.73 -11.75 16.72
C LEU A 352 -6.86 -10.49 16.79
N LEU A 353 -7.26 -9.51 17.59
CA LEU A 353 -6.60 -8.19 17.70
C LEU A 353 -5.76 -8.06 18.99
N ALA A 354 -5.60 -9.11 19.77
CA ALA A 354 -5.00 -9.04 21.10
C ALA A 354 -3.52 -8.57 21.11
N GLU A 355 -2.79 -8.85 20.03
CA GLU A 355 -1.37 -8.48 19.91
C GLU A 355 -1.13 -7.22 19.04
N LEU A 356 -2.18 -6.41 18.81
CA LEU A 356 -2.11 -5.17 18.03
C LEU A 356 -2.27 -3.90 18.89
N PRO A 357 -1.34 -3.60 19.81
CA PRO A 357 -1.51 -2.51 20.77
C PRO A 357 -1.51 -1.11 20.13
N LEU A 358 -0.90 -0.94 18.96
CA LEU A 358 -0.79 0.36 18.27
C LEU A 358 -1.85 0.55 17.17
N LEU A 359 -2.83 -0.35 17.08
CA LEU A 359 -3.88 -0.27 16.07
C LEU A 359 -4.75 0.97 16.29
N THR A 360 -4.72 1.92 15.35
CA THR A 360 -5.52 3.16 15.40
C THR A 360 -6.72 3.12 14.47
N ALA A 361 -6.64 2.34 13.38
CA ALA A 361 -7.69 2.25 12.36
C ALA A 361 -7.99 0.80 11.99
N LEU A 362 -9.26 0.41 12.12
CA LEU A 362 -9.78 -0.89 11.70
C LEU A 362 -10.98 -0.70 10.78
N VAL A 363 -10.91 -1.28 9.58
CA VAL A 363 -11.94 -1.14 8.55
C VAL A 363 -12.57 -2.49 8.29
N LEU A 364 -13.85 -2.67 8.69
CA LEU A 364 -14.61 -3.93 8.65
C LEU A 364 -15.94 -3.81 7.89
N ASP A 365 -16.19 -2.66 7.27
CA ASP A 365 -17.42 -2.42 6.52
C ASP A 365 -17.61 -3.40 5.35
N HIS A 366 -18.85 -3.52 4.85
CA HIS A 366 -19.20 -4.41 3.74
C HIS A 366 -18.72 -5.85 3.95
N ASN A 367 -19.04 -6.44 5.13
CA ASN A 367 -18.81 -7.84 5.46
C ASN A 367 -20.13 -8.54 5.82
N ARG A 368 -20.08 -9.73 6.39
CA ARG A 368 -21.24 -10.51 6.83
C ARG A 368 -21.28 -10.66 8.35
N LEU A 369 -20.69 -9.70 9.09
CA LEU A 369 -20.60 -9.73 10.54
C LEU A 369 -21.97 -9.46 11.16
N ALA A 370 -22.51 -10.46 11.87
CA ALA A 370 -23.75 -10.34 12.62
C ALA A 370 -23.48 -9.93 14.07
N ARG A 371 -22.33 -10.30 14.61
CA ARG A 371 -21.91 -10.11 16.02
C ARG A 371 -20.39 -10.01 16.10
N LEU A 372 -19.88 -9.39 17.18
CA LEU A 372 -18.46 -9.43 17.52
C LEU A 372 -18.28 -10.15 18.87
N PRO A 373 -17.19 -10.93 19.02
CA PRO A 373 -16.93 -11.63 20.26
C PRO A 373 -16.61 -10.62 21.39
N PRO A 374 -17.03 -10.90 22.63
CA PRO A 374 -16.62 -10.13 23.79
C PRO A 374 -15.10 -10.08 23.94
N GLY A 375 -14.55 -8.92 24.30
CA GLY A 375 -13.12 -8.74 24.51
C GLY A 375 -12.30 -8.47 23.25
N LEU A 376 -12.91 -8.42 22.07
CA LEU A 376 -12.19 -8.24 20.80
C LEU A 376 -11.28 -7.01 20.78
N PHE A 377 -11.72 -5.90 21.37
CA PHE A 377 -11.02 -4.60 21.37
C PHE A 377 -10.32 -4.27 22.70
N ASP A 378 -10.33 -5.18 23.68
CA ASP A 378 -9.87 -4.88 25.05
C ASP A 378 -8.36 -4.52 25.10
N ALA A 379 -7.56 -4.97 24.14
CA ALA A 379 -6.14 -4.66 24.04
C ALA A 379 -5.81 -3.43 23.16
N ASN A 380 -6.80 -2.85 22.47
CA ASN A 380 -6.58 -1.86 21.41
C ASN A 380 -7.00 -0.46 21.89
N ASN A 381 -6.27 0.11 22.85
CA ASN A 381 -6.59 1.40 23.46
C ASN A 381 -6.36 2.61 22.54
N GLU A 382 -5.59 2.42 21.46
CA GLU A 382 -5.25 3.47 20.49
C GLU A 382 -6.25 3.56 19.32
N LEU A 383 -7.32 2.72 19.32
CA LEU A 383 -8.32 2.76 18.25
C LEU A 383 -9.09 4.08 18.26
N VAL A 384 -8.97 4.83 17.15
CA VAL A 384 -9.70 6.09 16.92
C VAL A 384 -10.68 5.99 15.74
N ARG A 385 -10.50 4.98 14.88
CA ARG A 385 -11.36 4.73 13.72
C ARG A 385 -11.72 3.25 13.59
N VAL A 386 -13.02 2.95 13.62
CA VAL A 386 -13.55 1.61 13.35
C VAL A 386 -14.74 1.71 12.42
N GLU A 387 -14.60 1.20 11.18
CA GLU A 387 -15.69 1.20 10.21
C GLU A 387 -16.47 -0.11 10.31
N LEU A 388 -17.77 -0.01 10.61
CA LEU A 388 -18.67 -1.14 10.86
C LEU A 388 -19.91 -1.15 9.96
N SER A 389 -20.04 -0.17 9.05
CA SER A 389 -21.19 -0.04 8.15
C SER A 389 -21.37 -1.27 7.25
N ASP A 390 -22.55 -1.42 6.69
CA ASP A 390 -22.89 -2.44 5.71
C ASP A 390 -22.53 -3.88 6.14
N ASN A 391 -22.82 -4.18 7.43
CA ASN A 391 -22.80 -5.51 8.00
C ASN A 391 -24.21 -5.88 8.51
N PRO A 392 -24.62 -7.17 8.50
CA PRO A 392 -25.94 -7.60 8.94
C PRO A 392 -26.03 -7.71 10.47
N TRP A 393 -25.86 -6.61 11.21
CA TRP A 393 -25.83 -6.62 12.67
C TRP A 393 -27.13 -7.12 13.29
N VAL A 394 -26.99 -8.08 14.21
CA VAL A 394 -28.09 -8.63 15.01
C VAL A 394 -28.10 -7.94 16.37
N CYS A 395 -29.08 -7.06 16.59
CA CYS A 395 -29.22 -6.26 17.79
C CYS A 395 -29.98 -7.00 18.91
N ASP A 396 -29.35 -8.05 19.41
CA ASP A 396 -29.80 -8.82 20.58
C ASP A 396 -28.83 -8.64 21.78
N CYS A 397 -28.99 -9.40 22.83
CA CYS A 397 -28.15 -9.29 24.02
C CYS A 397 -26.65 -9.53 23.76
N HIS A 398 -26.28 -10.26 22.71
CA HIS A 398 -24.88 -10.52 22.35
C HIS A 398 -24.19 -9.26 21.78
N LEU A 399 -24.96 -8.25 21.34
CA LEU A 399 -24.40 -6.97 20.89
C LEU A 399 -23.96 -6.07 22.06
N SER A 400 -24.31 -6.40 23.29
CA SER A 400 -24.07 -5.58 24.49
C SER A 400 -22.60 -5.22 24.70
N TYR A 401 -21.65 -6.08 24.33
CA TYR A 401 -20.22 -5.79 24.38
C TYR A 401 -19.85 -4.66 23.40
N LEU A 402 -20.21 -4.80 22.12
CA LEU A 402 -19.91 -3.80 21.10
C LEU A 402 -20.52 -2.44 21.45
N LEU A 403 -21.79 -2.41 21.86
CA LEU A 403 -22.45 -1.16 22.27
C LEU A 403 -21.79 -0.50 23.48
N ARG A 404 -21.36 -1.30 24.47
CA ARG A 404 -20.65 -0.78 25.65
C ARG A 404 -19.32 -0.17 25.22
N TRP A 405 -18.61 -0.84 24.35
CA TRP A 405 -17.33 -0.38 23.85
C TRP A 405 -17.49 0.91 23.04
N LEU A 406 -18.39 0.97 22.06
CA LEU A 406 -18.67 2.17 21.25
C LEU A 406 -19.08 3.39 22.11
N GLN A 407 -19.86 3.18 23.18
CA GLN A 407 -20.34 4.24 24.06
C GLN A 407 -19.37 4.61 25.19
N SER A 408 -18.22 3.96 25.31
CA SER A 408 -17.20 4.25 26.31
C SER A 408 -16.26 5.40 25.93
N PHE A 409 -16.27 5.83 24.68
CA PHE A 409 -15.41 6.91 24.21
C PHE A 409 -15.97 8.28 24.58
N ALA A 410 -15.12 9.13 25.19
CA ALA A 410 -15.48 10.52 25.55
C ALA A 410 -15.54 11.44 24.33
N GLU A 411 -14.70 11.16 23.32
CA GLU A 411 -14.73 11.79 22.00
C GLU A 411 -15.36 10.84 20.97
N PRO A 412 -16.09 11.36 19.98
CA PRO A 412 -16.72 10.48 18.99
C PRO A 412 -15.65 9.71 18.22
N LEU A 413 -15.61 8.40 18.47
CA LEU A 413 -14.91 7.46 17.62
C LEU A 413 -15.42 7.67 16.18
N ILE A 414 -14.52 7.79 15.21
CA ILE A 414 -14.90 7.80 13.82
C ILE A 414 -15.36 6.38 13.46
N HIS A 415 -16.67 6.21 13.34
CA HIS A 415 -17.28 4.94 12.92
C HIS A 415 -18.23 5.22 11.76
N GLY A 416 -18.28 4.31 10.80
CA GLY A 416 -19.30 4.34 9.76
C GLY A 416 -20.70 4.15 10.35
N GLN A 417 -21.74 4.61 9.64
CA GLN A 417 -23.12 4.41 10.05
C GLN A 417 -23.49 2.93 9.98
N ALA A 418 -23.52 2.27 11.14
CA ALA A 418 -23.89 0.86 11.27
C ALA A 418 -25.32 0.73 11.80
N PHE A 419 -26.12 -0.13 11.18
CA PHE A 419 -27.55 -0.30 11.46
C PHE A 419 -27.89 -1.75 11.81
N CYS A 420 -28.89 -1.92 12.67
CA CYS A 420 -29.46 -3.21 12.98
C CYS A 420 -30.22 -3.78 11.77
N THR A 421 -30.00 -5.03 11.42
CA THR A 421 -30.79 -5.76 10.43
C THR A 421 -31.84 -6.66 11.08
N SER A 422 -31.63 -7.07 12.32
CA SER A 422 -32.58 -7.86 13.12
C SER A 422 -32.38 -7.59 14.61
N PRO A 423 -33.35 -7.90 15.49
CA PRO A 423 -34.73 -8.30 15.20
C PRO A 423 -35.56 -7.15 14.57
N ALA A 424 -36.78 -7.48 14.11
CA ALA A 424 -37.66 -6.50 13.44
C ALA A 424 -37.92 -5.23 14.27
N ALA A 425 -37.89 -5.34 15.60
CA ALA A 425 -38.08 -4.20 16.51
C ALA A 425 -36.99 -3.12 16.40
N PHE A 426 -35.79 -3.48 15.96
CA PHE A 426 -34.65 -2.58 15.83
C PHE A 426 -34.17 -2.40 14.39
N GLN A 427 -34.83 -3.05 13.43
CA GLN A 427 -34.41 -3.02 12.02
C GLN A 427 -34.33 -1.59 11.50
N GLY A 428 -33.17 -1.22 10.89
CA GLY A 428 -32.91 0.11 10.38
C GLY A 428 -32.51 1.15 11.44
N GLN A 429 -32.44 0.78 12.71
CA GLN A 429 -32.00 1.66 13.77
C GLN A 429 -30.47 1.66 13.86
N SER A 430 -29.86 2.84 14.09
CA SER A 430 -28.41 2.95 14.31
C SER A 430 -27.98 2.17 15.55
N LEU A 431 -26.85 1.48 15.49
CA LEU A 431 -26.29 0.74 16.65
C LEU A 431 -26.16 1.62 17.90
N LEU A 432 -25.79 2.89 17.74
CA LEU A 432 -25.61 3.82 18.87
C LEU A 432 -26.92 4.21 19.55
N GLU A 433 -28.03 4.13 18.84
CA GLU A 433 -29.36 4.51 19.32
C GLU A 433 -30.12 3.36 19.99
N VAL A 434 -29.61 2.11 19.87
CA VAL A 434 -30.27 0.94 20.46
C VAL A 434 -30.16 0.99 21.99
N PRO A 435 -31.32 0.99 22.71
CA PRO A 435 -31.31 1.01 24.18
C PRO A 435 -30.83 -0.32 24.74
N ARG A 436 -29.71 -0.34 25.46
CA ARG A 436 -29.12 -1.59 26.03
C ARG A 436 -30.10 -2.39 26.88
N ARG A 437 -31.03 -1.70 27.59
CA ARG A 437 -32.00 -2.35 28.46
C ARG A 437 -33.09 -3.14 27.71
N GLN A 438 -33.20 -2.93 26.41
CA GLN A 438 -34.20 -3.58 25.55
C GLN A 438 -33.60 -4.72 24.72
N LEU A 439 -32.29 -4.99 24.86
CA LEU A 439 -31.65 -6.10 24.17
C LEU A 439 -32.02 -7.42 24.81
N GLU A 440 -32.96 -8.13 24.20
CA GLU A 440 -33.42 -9.46 24.63
C GLU A 440 -32.63 -10.56 23.95
N CYS A 441 -32.34 -11.65 24.68
CA CYS A 441 -31.80 -12.87 24.07
C CYS A 441 -32.93 -13.75 23.53
N PRO A 442 -32.81 -14.27 22.27
CA PRO A 442 -33.77 -15.25 21.76
C PRO A 442 -33.80 -16.48 22.66
N GLY A 443 -34.94 -16.75 23.28
CA GLY A 443 -35.13 -17.88 24.19
C GLY A 443 -35.32 -17.52 25.67
N ALA A 444 -35.25 -16.27 26.06
CA ALA A 444 -35.47 -15.81 27.43
C ALA A 444 -36.96 -15.67 27.82
N HIS A 445 -37.89 -16.08 26.98
CA HIS A 445 -39.31 -16.11 27.31
C HIS A 445 -39.61 -17.25 28.26
N GLY A 446 -39.51 -17.01 29.58
CA GLY A 446 -39.91 -18.00 30.58
C GLY A 446 -39.56 -17.71 32.03
N VAL A 447 -38.97 -16.55 32.34
CA VAL A 447 -38.74 -16.17 33.77
C VAL A 447 -39.36 -14.81 34.04
N PRO A 448 -40.28 -14.66 34.98
CA PRO A 448 -40.88 -13.39 35.39
C PRO A 448 -39.81 -12.46 36.01
N PRO A 449 -40.00 -11.12 36.01
CA PRO A 449 -39.07 -10.18 36.65
C PRO A 449 -38.99 -10.40 38.15
N GLU A 450 -37.79 -10.47 38.67
CA GLU A 450 -37.45 -10.71 40.07
C GLU A 450 -38.00 -9.64 41.00
N GLU A 451 -38.87 -10.05 41.88
CA GLU A 451 -39.13 -9.40 43.14
C GLU A 451 -38.12 -9.90 44.19
N GLY A 452 -37.37 -8.96 44.77
CA GLY A 452 -36.76 -9.08 46.09
C GLY A 452 -35.60 -10.07 46.24
N TRP A 453 -34.37 -9.61 46.03
CA TRP A 453 -33.17 -10.33 46.47
C TRP A 453 -33.02 -10.22 48.00
N ASP A 454 -33.24 -11.32 48.69
CA ASP A 454 -32.86 -11.48 50.08
C ASP A 454 -31.32 -11.54 50.20
N ARG A 455 -30.72 -10.64 50.98
CA ARG A 455 -29.27 -10.45 51.06
C ARG A 455 -28.53 -11.59 51.76
N ASP A 456 -29.21 -12.54 52.31
CA ASP A 456 -28.65 -13.60 53.16
C ASP A 456 -28.84 -15.02 52.62
N ALA A 457 -29.41 -15.22 51.40
CA ALA A 457 -29.53 -16.52 50.77
C ALA A 457 -28.24 -16.94 50.04
N PRO A 458 -27.78 -18.21 50.14
CA PRO A 458 -26.63 -18.70 49.38
C PRO A 458 -26.91 -18.63 47.88
N GLY A 459 -26.14 -17.79 47.15
CA GLY A 459 -26.28 -17.59 45.73
C GLY A 459 -25.86 -18.83 44.94
N GLN A 460 -26.76 -19.34 44.16
CA GLN A 460 -26.46 -20.42 43.19
C GLN A 460 -26.31 -19.80 41.80
N CYS A 461 -25.13 -19.90 41.21
CA CYS A 461 -24.86 -19.45 39.83
C CYS A 461 -24.73 -20.66 38.92
N THR A 462 -25.47 -20.68 37.81
CA THR A 462 -25.40 -21.74 36.80
C THR A 462 -24.99 -21.13 35.47
N TYR A 463 -23.95 -21.65 34.89
CA TYR A 463 -23.48 -21.30 33.54
C TYR A 463 -23.63 -22.52 32.64
N THR A 464 -24.34 -22.34 31.51
CA THR A 464 -24.57 -23.41 30.53
C THR A 464 -24.06 -22.96 29.15
N ASN A 465 -23.23 -23.78 28.52
CA ASN A 465 -22.83 -23.63 27.14
C ASN A 465 -22.97 -24.97 26.40
N PRO A 466 -22.74 -25.05 25.07
CA PRO A 466 -22.83 -26.31 24.33
C PRO A 466 -21.90 -27.42 24.84
N GLU A 467 -20.86 -27.08 25.59
CA GLU A 467 -19.84 -27.99 26.12
C GLU A 467 -20.19 -28.53 27.53
N GLY A 468 -21.19 -27.95 28.20
CA GLY A 468 -21.64 -28.43 29.52
C GLY A 468 -22.23 -27.36 30.41
N THR A 469 -22.68 -27.76 31.59
CA THR A 469 -23.25 -26.86 32.63
C THR A 469 -22.40 -26.92 33.87
N VAL A 470 -21.98 -25.72 34.36
CA VAL A 470 -21.29 -25.56 35.63
C VAL A 470 -22.23 -24.86 36.60
N SER A 471 -22.48 -25.48 37.76
CA SER A 471 -23.27 -24.89 38.83
C SER A 471 -22.39 -24.66 40.06
N MET A 472 -22.46 -23.48 40.63
CA MET A 472 -21.76 -23.13 41.88
C MET A 472 -22.76 -22.65 42.92
N ALA A 473 -22.62 -23.13 44.12
CA ALA A 473 -23.32 -22.60 45.30
C ALA A 473 -22.29 -21.85 46.16
N CYS A 474 -22.46 -20.53 46.30
CA CYS A 474 -21.56 -19.68 47.07
C CYS A 474 -22.34 -18.89 48.14
N ASN A 475 -21.76 -18.70 49.32
CA ASN A 475 -22.22 -17.70 50.29
C ASN A 475 -21.34 -16.44 50.23
N ALA A 476 -21.63 -15.43 51.04
CA ALA A 476 -20.95 -14.13 51.00
C ALA A 476 -19.42 -14.18 51.22
N THR A 477 -18.88 -15.29 51.70
CA THR A 477 -17.46 -15.44 52.07
C THR A 477 -16.73 -16.60 51.41
N ALA A 478 -17.42 -17.63 50.88
CA ALA A 478 -16.77 -18.77 50.20
C ALA A 478 -17.73 -19.55 49.29
N CYS A 479 -17.20 -20.13 48.24
CA CYS A 479 -17.94 -21.11 47.40
C CYS A 479 -17.85 -22.50 48.01
N GLN A 480 -19.00 -23.05 48.38
CA GLN A 480 -19.06 -24.29 49.13
C GLN A 480 -19.25 -25.53 48.25
N GLN A 481 -19.74 -25.39 47.04
CA GLN A 481 -19.98 -26.51 46.14
C GLN A 481 -19.82 -26.12 44.68
N LEU A 482 -19.10 -26.95 43.94
CA LEU A 482 -18.95 -26.88 42.49
C LEU A 482 -19.45 -28.19 41.86
N SER A 483 -20.37 -28.10 40.93
CA SER A 483 -20.80 -29.25 40.15
C SER A 483 -20.68 -29.00 38.64
N LEU A 484 -20.20 -30.00 37.90
CA LEU A 484 -20.04 -29.96 36.47
C LEU A 484 -20.90 -31.01 35.81
N ARG A 485 -21.78 -30.63 34.91
CA ARG A 485 -22.53 -31.56 34.04
C ARG A 485 -22.09 -31.43 32.62
N LEU A 486 -21.59 -32.52 32.03
CA LEU A 486 -21.26 -32.61 30.61
C LEU A 486 -22.43 -33.18 29.83
N PRO A 487 -22.66 -32.82 28.55
CA PRO A 487 -23.65 -33.43 27.70
C PRO A 487 -23.35 -34.95 27.55
N GLN A 488 -24.36 -35.78 27.66
CA GLN A 488 -24.21 -37.22 27.38
C GLN A 488 -24.22 -37.46 25.88
N GLU A 489 -23.06 -37.66 25.28
CA GLU A 489 -22.95 -38.30 23.98
C GLU A 489 -22.67 -39.79 24.15
N GLN A 490 -23.44 -40.59 23.43
CA GLN A 490 -23.30 -42.06 23.40
C GLN A 490 -22.02 -42.41 22.61
N GLY A 491 -20.97 -42.82 23.31
CA GLY A 491 -19.74 -43.36 22.74
C GLY A 491 -18.49 -42.72 23.31
N LEU A 492 -17.52 -43.56 23.71
CA LEU A 492 -16.19 -43.26 24.29
C LEU A 492 -15.80 -41.78 24.30
N ALA A 493 -15.96 -41.13 25.45
CA ALA A 493 -15.61 -39.72 25.63
C ALA A 493 -14.09 -39.54 25.64
N PRO A 494 -13.53 -38.63 24.81
CA PRO A 494 -12.13 -38.22 24.95
C PRO A 494 -11.94 -37.40 26.24
N ALA A 495 -10.74 -37.41 26.82
CA ALA A 495 -10.38 -36.61 27.97
C ALA A 495 -10.59 -35.13 27.65
N TYR A 496 -11.38 -34.44 28.45
CA TYR A 496 -11.65 -32.98 28.30
C TYR A 496 -10.74 -32.19 29.23
N GLN A 497 -10.02 -31.19 28.68
CA GLN A 497 -9.24 -30.25 29.43
C GLN A 497 -9.72 -28.84 29.10
N GLY A 498 -10.33 -28.13 30.04
CA GLY A 498 -10.81 -26.79 29.89
C GLY A 498 -10.41 -25.90 31.08
N ALA A 499 -10.12 -24.63 30.81
CA ALA A 499 -9.94 -23.62 31.84
C ALA A 499 -11.07 -22.58 31.75
N TRP A 500 -11.78 -22.36 32.84
CA TRP A 500 -12.89 -21.42 32.93
C TRP A 500 -12.60 -20.31 33.90
N VAL A 501 -12.88 -19.07 33.51
CA VAL A 501 -12.75 -17.90 34.38
C VAL A 501 -14.16 -17.50 34.83
N LEU A 502 -14.46 -17.75 36.07
CA LEU A 502 -15.75 -17.40 36.67
C LEU A 502 -15.61 -16.10 37.45
N ARG A 503 -16.34 -15.06 37.06
CA ARG A 503 -16.43 -13.79 37.79
C ARG A 503 -17.69 -13.78 38.62
N SER A 504 -17.54 -13.77 39.93
CA SER A 504 -18.64 -13.58 40.89
C SER A 504 -18.47 -12.26 41.64
N ARG A 505 -19.50 -11.84 42.39
CA ARG A 505 -19.41 -10.68 43.32
C ARG A 505 -18.35 -10.86 44.40
N CYS A 506 -17.86 -12.08 44.62
CA CYS A 506 -16.82 -12.41 45.61
C CYS A 506 -15.41 -12.45 45.02
N GLY A 507 -15.20 -12.06 43.75
CA GLY A 507 -13.90 -12.08 43.09
C GLY A 507 -13.86 -12.90 41.79
N THR A 508 -12.68 -13.00 41.17
CA THR A 508 -12.45 -13.79 39.97
C THR A 508 -11.87 -15.15 40.36
N LEU A 509 -12.58 -16.24 40.09
CA LEU A 509 -12.10 -17.60 40.30
C LEU A 509 -11.70 -18.23 38.94
N GLN A 510 -10.46 -18.65 38.82
CA GLN A 510 -10.00 -19.43 37.66
C GLN A 510 -10.04 -20.92 38.02
N VAL A 511 -10.88 -21.68 37.32
CA VAL A 511 -11.03 -23.11 37.54
C VAL A 511 -10.51 -23.88 36.33
N SER A 512 -9.44 -24.64 36.53
CA SER A 512 -8.95 -25.60 35.53
C SER A 512 -9.52 -26.98 35.87
N VAL A 513 -10.25 -27.59 34.94
CA VAL A 513 -10.87 -28.91 35.13
C VAL A 513 -10.27 -29.89 34.13
N LEU A 514 -9.66 -30.93 34.65
CA LEU A 514 -9.23 -32.11 33.87
C LEU A 514 -10.23 -33.22 34.13
N VAL A 515 -11.03 -33.60 33.14
CA VAL A 515 -11.95 -34.74 33.22
C VAL A 515 -11.34 -35.90 32.46
N THR A 516 -10.90 -36.94 33.17
CA THR A 516 -10.57 -38.22 32.58
C THR A 516 -11.80 -39.10 32.62
N ALA A 517 -12.22 -39.63 31.46
CA ALA A 517 -13.40 -40.44 31.35
C ALA A 517 -13.32 -41.73 32.21
N GLN A 518 -14.14 -41.78 33.25
CA GLN A 518 -14.67 -43.06 33.80
C GLN A 518 -16.17 -42.98 33.73
N SER A 519 -16.76 -44.02 33.21
CA SER A 519 -18.19 -44.21 32.97
C SER A 519 -19.06 -43.74 34.14
N GLY A 520 -19.92 -42.76 33.86
CA GLY A 520 -21.18 -42.50 34.56
C GLY A 520 -21.12 -42.35 36.07
N ASN A 521 -20.80 -41.13 36.56
CA ASN A 521 -21.26 -40.61 37.86
C ASN A 521 -20.90 -39.13 38.00
N GLU A 522 -21.73 -38.37 38.72
CA GLU A 522 -21.42 -37.00 39.16
C GLU A 522 -20.11 -37.00 39.97
N ALA A 523 -19.12 -36.26 39.49
CA ALA A 523 -17.91 -36.04 40.26
C ALA A 523 -18.11 -34.84 41.19
N THR A 524 -18.36 -35.11 42.45
CA THR A 524 -18.26 -34.11 43.54
C THR A 524 -16.81 -34.11 44.06
N SER A 525 -16.10 -33.02 43.91
CA SER A 525 -14.79 -32.84 44.54
C SER A 525 -14.94 -32.21 45.92
N PRO A 526 -14.36 -32.78 46.99
CA PRO A 526 -14.36 -32.16 48.32
C PRO A 526 -13.31 -31.02 48.39
N GLY A 527 -13.78 -29.87 48.86
CA GLY A 527 -13.02 -28.77 49.46
C GLY A 527 -11.67 -28.39 48.87
N LEU A 528 -11.61 -27.33 48.10
CA LEU A 528 -10.37 -26.60 47.78
C LEU A 528 -10.02 -25.63 48.92
N PRO A 529 -8.73 -25.54 49.32
CA PRO A 529 -8.33 -24.58 50.36
C PRO A 529 -8.41 -23.14 49.81
N ALA A 530 -8.86 -22.24 50.66
CA ALA A 530 -8.88 -20.81 50.41
C ALA A 530 -7.45 -20.31 50.11
N VAL A 531 -7.25 -19.67 48.96
CA VAL A 531 -6.07 -18.87 48.68
C VAL A 531 -6.48 -17.40 48.75
N PRO A 532 -5.67 -16.54 49.44
CA PRO A 532 -6.03 -15.19 49.86
C PRO A 532 -6.24 -14.20 48.70
#